data_a1c6177f90df86d72d30023d1a5cbafe
#
_entry.id   a1c6177f90df86d72d30023d1a5cbafe
#
_cell.length_a   1.000
_cell.length_b   1.000
_cell.length_c   1.000
_cell.angle_alpha   90.00
_cell.angle_beta   90.00
_cell.angle_gamma   90.00
#
_symmetry.space_group_name_H-M   'P 1'
#
loop_
_entity.id
_entity.type
_entity.pdbx_description
1 polymer ?
#
loop_
_entity_poly.entity_id
_entity_poly.type
_entity_poly.pdbx_seq_one_letter_code
_entity_poly.pdbx_strand_id
1 'polypeptide(L)'
;MPPTIRFATIGLNHGHIYGQTNLLLRAGATLVSFYAAEEDLASAYAKAFPQARRASDQHEILEDETIQLIISAAIPDQRAPLGIAAMRHGKDYMSDKPGFTTLAQLEQVRQVQAETSRIYSICFSERFENAATVRAGELVAAGAIGRVVQTIGLGPHRTSLTTRPDWFFDRTRYGGILNDIASHQADQFLFFTSATRAQVVSAQVANYKHPQHPAFEDFGDLVLRGSAADGIEHSGYIRVDWYTPDGLGSWGDGRLTILGTDGYIEIRKNIDIAGRPGGNHLFLVDQQGTQYIDCSGITLTYGPRLLDDISNRTETAMPQAHCFLAS
;
A
#
# COMPACT_ATOMS: atom_id res chain seq x y z
N MET A 1 5.47 -28.13 12.00
CA MET A 1 4.96 -26.94 11.33
C MET A 1 5.48 -25.73 12.12
N PRO A 2 5.94 -24.65 11.50
CA PRO A 2 6.25 -23.45 12.25
C PRO A 2 5.01 -22.99 13.02
N PRO A 3 5.18 -22.34 14.17
CA PRO A 3 4.05 -21.82 14.93
C PRO A 3 3.25 -20.82 14.07
N THR A 4 1.94 -20.91 14.12
CA THR A 4 1.06 -20.00 13.39
C THR A 4 1.22 -18.58 13.95
N ILE A 5 1.48 -17.59 13.11
CA ILE A 5 1.58 -16.19 13.52
C ILE A 5 0.22 -15.72 14.04
N ARG A 6 0.22 -15.19 15.25
CA ARG A 6 -0.94 -14.60 15.91
C ARG A 6 -0.87 -13.07 15.76
N PHE A 7 -1.94 -12.47 15.31
CA PHE A 7 -1.98 -11.03 15.10
C PHE A 7 -3.19 -10.36 15.76
N ALA A 8 -3.07 -9.08 15.98
CA ALA A 8 -4.14 -8.23 16.45
C ALA A 8 -4.26 -6.95 15.60
N THR A 9 -5.40 -6.29 15.71
CA THR A 9 -5.68 -5.06 14.98
C THR A 9 -5.86 -3.91 15.96
N ILE A 10 -5.17 -2.79 15.72
CA ILE A 10 -5.35 -1.55 16.49
C ILE A 10 -5.60 -0.39 15.51
N GLY A 11 -6.71 0.35 15.68
CA GLY A 11 -7.12 1.46 14.81
C GLY A 11 -7.80 0.98 13.53
N LEU A 12 -9.08 1.29 13.39
CA LEU A 12 -9.99 0.78 12.38
C LEU A 12 -10.54 1.89 11.47
N ASN A 13 -9.89 3.07 11.44
CA ASN A 13 -10.42 4.31 10.86
C ASN A 13 -10.50 4.31 9.34
N HIS A 14 -9.86 3.33 8.66
CA HIS A 14 -9.94 3.16 7.21
C HIS A 14 -10.41 1.75 6.84
N GLY A 15 -11.31 1.65 5.85
CA GLY A 15 -11.90 0.38 5.40
C GLY A 15 -10.91 -0.68 4.87
N HIS A 16 -9.69 -0.31 4.53
CA HIS A 16 -8.63 -1.24 4.13
C HIS A 16 -8.32 -2.29 5.20
N ILE A 17 -8.62 -2.00 6.48
CA ILE A 17 -8.36 -2.95 7.57
C ILE A 17 -9.04 -4.30 7.35
N TYR A 18 -10.23 -4.32 6.75
CA TYR A 18 -10.94 -5.56 6.45
C TYR A 18 -10.20 -6.41 5.40
N GLY A 19 -9.68 -5.77 4.36
CA GLY A 19 -8.83 -6.42 3.34
C GLY A 19 -7.55 -6.96 3.93
N GLN A 20 -6.84 -6.15 4.72
CA GLN A 20 -5.59 -6.52 5.40
C GLN A 20 -5.78 -7.68 6.39
N THR A 21 -6.87 -7.66 7.15
CA THR A 21 -7.23 -8.78 8.04
C THR A 21 -7.45 -10.07 7.25
N ASN A 22 -8.25 -10.00 6.18
CA ASN A 22 -8.52 -11.16 5.33
C ASN A 22 -7.27 -11.66 4.60
N LEU A 23 -6.36 -10.77 4.18
CA LEU A 23 -5.07 -11.14 3.59
C LEU A 23 -4.28 -12.05 4.53
N LEU A 24 -4.14 -11.66 5.80
CA LEU A 24 -3.40 -12.46 6.80
C LEU A 24 -4.12 -13.75 7.18
N LEU A 25 -5.45 -13.73 7.30
CA LEU A 25 -6.24 -14.93 7.55
C LEU A 25 -6.08 -15.94 6.41
N ARG A 26 -6.14 -15.51 5.15
CA ARG A 26 -5.90 -16.37 3.98
C ARG A 26 -4.46 -16.90 3.95
N ALA A 27 -3.49 -16.16 4.48
CA ALA A 27 -2.10 -16.61 4.60
C ALA A 27 -1.89 -17.61 5.75
N GLY A 28 -2.90 -17.88 6.58
CA GLY A 28 -2.84 -18.84 7.68
C GLY A 28 -2.52 -18.25 9.05
N ALA A 29 -2.48 -16.92 9.19
CA ALA A 29 -2.35 -16.27 10.49
C ALA A 29 -3.65 -16.34 11.30
N THR A 30 -3.56 -16.18 12.62
CA THR A 30 -4.70 -16.19 13.54
C THR A 30 -4.97 -14.80 14.09
N LEU A 31 -6.16 -14.23 13.83
CA LEU A 31 -6.63 -13.01 14.47
C LEU A 31 -7.05 -13.31 15.92
N VAL A 32 -6.43 -12.65 16.88
CA VAL A 32 -6.64 -12.87 18.33
C VAL A 32 -7.58 -11.84 18.91
N SER A 33 -7.25 -10.57 18.70
CA SER A 33 -7.96 -9.45 19.31
C SER A 33 -7.89 -8.20 18.44
N PHE A 34 -8.72 -7.22 18.80
CA PHE A 34 -8.71 -5.92 18.16
C PHE A 34 -9.06 -4.81 19.16
N TYR A 35 -8.65 -3.58 18.83
CA TYR A 35 -9.02 -2.38 19.56
C TYR A 35 -9.32 -1.21 18.61
N ALA A 36 -10.39 -0.50 18.90
CA ALA A 36 -10.69 0.83 18.35
C ALA A 36 -11.34 1.66 19.44
N ALA A 37 -11.04 2.95 19.47
CA ALA A 37 -11.66 3.90 20.39
C ALA A 37 -13.10 4.22 19.99
N GLU A 38 -13.41 4.17 18.70
CA GLU A 38 -14.72 4.48 18.14
C GLU A 38 -15.64 3.24 18.22
N GLU A 39 -16.76 3.39 18.91
CA GLU A 39 -17.70 2.29 19.19
C GLU A 39 -18.34 1.71 17.93
N ASP A 40 -18.68 2.55 16.98
CA ASP A 40 -19.26 2.16 15.69
C ASP A 40 -18.30 1.32 14.86
N LEU A 41 -17.03 1.73 14.80
CA LEU A 41 -15.97 0.97 14.11
C LEU A 41 -15.69 -0.35 14.81
N ALA A 42 -15.62 -0.35 16.15
CA ALA A 42 -15.42 -1.56 16.94
C ALA A 42 -16.56 -2.56 16.74
N SER A 43 -17.81 -2.09 16.79
CA SER A 43 -19.00 -2.94 16.60
C SER A 43 -19.07 -3.52 15.18
N ALA A 44 -18.75 -2.72 14.14
CA ALA A 44 -18.71 -3.19 12.76
C ALA A 44 -17.61 -4.25 12.55
N TYR A 45 -16.44 -4.05 13.15
CA TYR A 45 -15.33 -5.00 13.04
C TYR A 45 -15.61 -6.30 13.78
N ALA A 46 -16.18 -6.25 14.99
CA ALA A 46 -16.62 -7.43 15.74
C ALA A 46 -17.63 -8.28 14.97
N LYS A 47 -18.56 -7.63 14.25
CA LYS A 47 -19.53 -8.33 13.40
C LYS A 47 -18.85 -9.03 12.21
N ALA A 48 -17.83 -8.42 11.61
CA ALA A 48 -17.10 -8.99 10.48
C ALA A 48 -16.16 -10.14 10.91
N PHE A 49 -15.59 -10.04 12.11
CA PHE A 49 -14.60 -11.00 12.65
C PHE A 49 -15.00 -11.46 14.05
N PRO A 50 -16.09 -12.25 14.20
CA PRO A 50 -16.64 -12.65 15.50
C PRO A 50 -15.71 -13.54 16.33
N GLN A 51 -14.66 -14.11 15.70
CA GLN A 51 -13.63 -14.88 16.39
C GLN A 51 -12.64 -14.01 17.17
N ALA A 52 -12.55 -12.71 16.88
CA ALA A 52 -11.60 -11.81 17.52
C ALA A 52 -12.17 -11.25 18.82
N ARG A 53 -11.39 -11.27 19.90
CA ARG A 53 -11.77 -10.65 21.17
C ARG A 53 -11.58 -9.14 21.09
N ARG A 54 -12.56 -8.36 21.47
CA ARG A 54 -12.38 -6.92 21.65
C ARG A 54 -11.57 -6.66 22.94
N ALA A 55 -10.46 -5.96 22.82
CA ALA A 55 -9.65 -5.50 23.94
C ALA A 55 -10.26 -4.23 24.56
N SER A 56 -10.01 -4.01 25.85
CA SER A 56 -10.48 -2.83 26.59
C SER A 56 -9.71 -1.57 26.21
N ASP A 57 -8.41 -1.73 25.91
CA ASP A 57 -7.52 -0.68 25.42
C ASP A 57 -6.39 -1.28 24.55
N GLN A 58 -5.56 -0.40 23.97
CA GLN A 58 -4.47 -0.84 23.11
C GLN A 58 -3.31 -1.48 23.89
N HIS A 59 -3.11 -1.15 25.18
CA HIS A 59 -2.03 -1.70 25.99
C HIS A 59 -2.22 -3.18 26.23
N GLU A 60 -3.47 -3.61 26.43
CA GLU A 60 -3.80 -5.03 26.56
C GLU A 60 -3.28 -5.86 25.36
N ILE A 61 -3.33 -5.29 24.13
CA ILE A 61 -2.80 -5.95 22.94
C ILE A 61 -1.27 -5.82 22.87
N LEU A 62 -0.72 -4.65 23.17
CA LEU A 62 0.71 -4.41 23.12
C LEU A 62 1.48 -5.27 24.12
N GLU A 63 0.91 -5.55 25.28
CA GLU A 63 1.52 -6.34 26.35
C GLU A 63 1.30 -7.85 26.21
N ASP A 64 0.36 -8.29 25.36
CA ASP A 64 0.10 -9.73 25.13
C ASP A 64 1.26 -10.38 24.37
N GLU A 65 2.12 -11.12 25.09
CA GLU A 65 3.30 -11.81 24.53
C GLU A 65 2.94 -12.89 23.48
N THR A 66 1.68 -13.32 23.41
CA THR A 66 1.22 -14.32 22.44
C THR A 66 0.97 -13.74 21.06
N ILE A 67 0.99 -12.40 20.90
CA ILE A 67 0.77 -11.69 19.64
C ILE A 67 2.13 -11.29 19.04
N GLN A 68 2.41 -11.71 17.80
CA GLN A 68 3.65 -11.42 17.08
C GLN A 68 3.52 -10.23 16.15
N LEU A 69 2.31 -9.96 15.60
CA LEU A 69 2.08 -8.94 14.58
C LEU A 69 0.91 -8.04 14.99
N ILE A 70 1.08 -6.74 14.85
CA ILE A 70 -0.02 -5.77 14.92
C ILE A 70 -0.25 -5.19 13.54
N ILE A 71 -1.53 -5.10 13.12
CA ILE A 71 -1.91 -4.40 11.90
C ILE A 71 -2.79 -3.20 12.21
N SER A 72 -2.71 -2.17 11.36
CA SER A 72 -3.44 -0.93 11.61
C SER A 72 -3.85 -0.21 10.32
N ALA A 73 -5.09 0.25 10.31
CA ALA A 73 -5.56 1.29 9.42
C ALA A 73 -6.15 2.48 10.22
N ALA A 74 -5.45 2.86 11.28
CA ALA A 74 -5.73 4.07 12.06
C ALA A 74 -5.68 5.32 11.17
N ILE A 75 -6.08 6.47 11.72
CA ILE A 75 -5.87 7.76 11.06
C ILE A 75 -4.38 7.89 10.72
N PRO A 76 -4.00 8.33 9.50
CA PRO A 76 -2.62 8.27 9.03
C PRO A 76 -1.55 8.85 9.97
N ASP A 77 -1.84 9.98 10.64
CA ASP A 77 -0.93 10.61 11.60
C ASP A 77 -0.63 9.74 12.84
N GLN A 78 -1.48 8.77 13.14
CA GLN A 78 -1.37 7.87 14.30
C GLN A 78 -0.65 6.56 13.98
N ARG A 79 -0.44 6.23 12.71
CA ARG A 79 0.12 4.94 12.29
C ARG A 79 1.58 4.75 12.72
N ALA A 80 2.40 5.76 12.50
CA ALA A 80 3.82 5.71 12.88
C ALA A 80 4.02 5.61 14.42
N PRO A 81 3.38 6.45 15.26
CA PRO A 81 3.45 6.28 16.71
C PRO A 81 3.03 4.90 17.20
N LEU A 82 1.96 4.34 16.62
CA LEU A 82 1.50 2.99 16.96
C LEU A 82 2.52 1.92 16.55
N GLY A 83 3.10 2.03 15.35
CA GLY A 83 4.13 1.10 14.89
C GLY A 83 5.40 1.15 15.76
N ILE A 84 5.81 2.33 16.21
CA ILE A 84 6.90 2.51 17.18
C ILE A 84 6.56 1.77 18.49
N ALA A 85 5.35 1.97 19.01
CA ALA A 85 4.91 1.29 20.22
C ALA A 85 4.91 -0.24 20.05
N ALA A 86 4.37 -0.74 18.92
CA ALA A 86 4.36 -2.17 18.60
C ALA A 86 5.77 -2.77 18.58
N MET A 87 6.72 -2.13 17.87
CA MET A 87 8.09 -2.62 17.76
C MET A 87 8.82 -2.61 19.11
N ARG A 88 8.61 -1.59 19.94
CA ARG A 88 9.17 -1.51 21.31
C ARG A 88 8.62 -2.59 22.25
N HIS A 89 7.39 -3.07 21.99
CA HIS A 89 6.81 -4.24 22.69
C HIS A 89 7.19 -5.57 22.03
N GLY A 90 8.20 -5.56 21.16
CA GLY A 90 8.72 -6.78 20.54
C GLY A 90 7.83 -7.38 19.46
N LYS A 91 6.90 -6.62 18.88
CA LYS A 91 5.98 -7.06 17.83
C LYS A 91 6.36 -6.48 16.49
N ASP A 92 6.09 -7.24 15.43
CA ASP A 92 6.14 -6.74 14.07
C ASP A 92 4.89 -5.90 13.77
N TYR A 93 4.96 -5.02 12.79
CA TYR A 93 3.89 -4.10 12.48
C TYR A 93 3.63 -3.99 10.98
N MET A 94 2.34 -4.04 10.59
CA MET A 94 1.90 -3.76 9.23
C MET A 94 0.90 -2.60 9.25
N SER A 95 1.28 -1.50 8.62
CA SER A 95 0.44 -0.31 8.47
C SER A 95 -0.33 -0.34 7.16
N ASP A 96 -1.50 0.27 7.13
CA ASP A 96 -2.07 0.77 5.89
C ASP A 96 -1.23 1.95 5.35
N LYS A 97 -1.35 2.25 4.06
CA LYS A 97 -0.74 3.45 3.43
C LYS A 97 -1.57 4.73 3.71
N PRO A 98 -0.95 5.90 3.86
CA PRO A 98 0.47 6.09 4.07
C PRO A 98 0.89 5.60 5.46
N GLY A 99 2.12 5.12 5.56
CA GLY A 99 2.66 4.67 6.86
C GLY A 99 3.13 5.81 7.75
N PHE A 100 3.37 6.97 7.15
CA PHE A 100 3.89 8.19 7.79
C PHE A 100 3.18 9.41 7.22
N THR A 101 3.11 10.50 8.00
CA THR A 101 2.61 11.79 7.52
C THR A 101 3.68 12.87 7.54
N THR A 102 4.84 12.60 8.16
CA THR A 102 5.97 13.53 8.24
C THR A 102 7.31 12.80 8.16
N LEU A 103 8.35 13.52 7.68
CA LEU A 103 9.73 13.01 7.68
C LEU A 103 10.25 12.71 9.09
N ALA A 104 9.80 13.45 10.10
CA ALA A 104 10.16 13.18 11.49
C ALA A 104 9.63 11.81 11.97
N GLN A 105 8.40 11.47 11.60
CA GLN A 105 7.85 10.14 11.89
C GLN A 105 8.64 9.03 11.17
N LEU A 106 8.97 9.22 9.89
CA LEU A 106 9.78 8.27 9.14
C LEU A 106 11.12 8.02 9.81
N GLU A 107 11.84 9.08 10.23
CA GLU A 107 13.14 8.96 10.88
C GLU A 107 13.04 8.22 12.22
N GLN A 108 12.03 8.55 13.03
CA GLN A 108 11.80 7.84 14.30
C GLN A 108 11.50 6.36 14.10
N VAL A 109 10.68 6.01 13.10
CA VAL A 109 10.37 4.61 12.80
C VAL A 109 11.62 3.87 12.32
N ARG A 110 12.44 4.47 11.45
CA ARG A 110 13.71 3.88 10.99
C ARG A 110 14.66 3.61 12.15
N GLN A 111 14.77 4.57 13.07
CA GLN A 111 15.59 4.40 14.27
C GLN A 111 15.09 3.21 15.11
N VAL A 112 13.81 3.19 15.46
CA VAL A 112 13.25 2.11 16.30
C VAL A 112 13.29 0.77 15.59
N GLN A 113 13.08 0.72 14.28
CA GLN A 113 13.21 -0.50 13.47
C GLN A 113 14.64 -1.04 13.55
N ALA A 114 15.66 -0.17 13.43
CA ALA A 114 17.06 -0.58 13.55
C ALA A 114 17.40 -1.06 14.98
N GLU A 115 16.86 -0.41 16.02
CA GLU A 115 17.07 -0.77 17.42
C GLU A 115 16.44 -2.13 17.78
N THR A 116 15.24 -2.42 17.23
CA THR A 116 14.45 -3.59 17.62
C THR A 116 14.57 -4.76 16.66
N SER A 117 15.06 -4.54 15.44
CA SER A 117 15.07 -5.52 14.34
C SER A 117 13.67 -6.11 14.06
N ARG A 118 12.60 -5.33 14.34
CA ARG A 118 11.23 -5.71 13.99
C ARG A 118 10.89 -5.24 12.59
N ILE A 119 9.94 -5.92 11.95
CA ILE A 119 9.46 -5.54 10.63
C ILE A 119 8.46 -4.41 10.77
N TYR A 120 8.68 -3.32 10.05
CA TYR A 120 7.69 -2.27 9.80
C TYR A 120 7.27 -2.34 8.33
N SER A 121 6.11 -2.89 8.05
CA SER A 121 5.62 -3.05 6.68
C SER A 121 4.46 -2.09 6.40
N ILE A 122 4.37 -1.62 5.16
CA ILE A 122 3.23 -0.82 4.68
C ILE A 122 2.53 -1.63 3.59
N CYS A 123 1.22 -1.82 3.74
CA CYS A 123 0.44 -2.59 2.79
C CYS A 123 0.11 -1.77 1.53
N PHE A 124 1.00 -1.76 0.56
CA PHE A 124 0.77 -1.18 -0.76
C PHE A 124 -0.11 -2.11 -1.60
N SER A 125 -1.41 -2.13 -1.31
CA SER A 125 -2.38 -3.08 -1.87
C SER A 125 -2.46 -3.05 -3.41
N GLU A 126 -2.22 -1.90 -4.05
CA GLU A 126 -2.19 -1.80 -5.52
C GLU A 126 -1.07 -2.63 -6.17
N ARG A 127 -0.03 -2.98 -5.43
CA ARG A 127 0.98 -3.95 -5.85
C ARG A 127 0.71 -5.34 -5.30
N PHE A 128 0.44 -5.45 -4.00
CA PHE A 128 0.39 -6.74 -3.32
C PHE A 128 -0.90 -7.53 -3.54
N GLU A 129 -2.02 -6.83 -3.75
CA GLU A 129 -3.35 -7.46 -3.89
C GLU A 129 -3.95 -7.27 -5.29
N ASN A 130 -3.17 -6.79 -6.25
CA ASN A 130 -3.59 -6.69 -7.65
C ASN A 130 -2.89 -7.75 -8.50
N ALA A 131 -3.66 -8.70 -9.01
CA ALA A 131 -3.13 -9.85 -9.76
C ALA A 131 -2.38 -9.43 -11.04
N ALA A 132 -2.85 -8.39 -11.74
CA ALA A 132 -2.17 -7.88 -12.93
C ALA A 132 -0.82 -7.24 -12.58
N THR A 133 -0.72 -6.53 -11.45
CA THR A 133 0.54 -5.94 -11.00
C THR A 133 1.54 -7.03 -10.58
N VAL A 134 1.08 -8.07 -9.88
CA VAL A 134 1.93 -9.23 -9.53
C VAL A 134 2.44 -9.93 -10.80
N ARG A 135 1.53 -10.21 -11.76
CA ARG A 135 1.91 -10.84 -13.03
C ARG A 135 2.88 -9.99 -13.86
N ALA A 136 2.69 -8.67 -13.88
CA ALA A 136 3.62 -7.76 -14.54
C ALA A 136 5.02 -7.83 -13.91
N GLY A 137 5.13 -7.95 -12.58
CA GLY A 137 6.39 -8.16 -11.90
C GLY A 137 7.12 -9.43 -12.34
N GLU A 138 6.40 -10.54 -12.51
CA GLU A 138 6.94 -11.79 -13.03
C GLU A 138 7.44 -11.63 -14.48
N LEU A 139 6.67 -10.96 -15.34
CA LEU A 139 7.04 -10.72 -16.74
C LEU A 139 8.27 -9.82 -16.85
N VAL A 140 8.34 -8.74 -16.07
CA VAL A 140 9.51 -7.86 -16.02
C VAL A 140 10.75 -8.62 -15.54
N ALA A 141 10.62 -9.42 -14.47
CA ALA A 141 11.73 -10.24 -13.97
C ALA A 141 12.19 -11.30 -14.99
N ALA A 142 11.28 -11.81 -15.84
CA ALA A 142 11.60 -12.71 -16.94
C ALA A 142 12.18 -12.01 -18.17
N GLY A 143 12.31 -10.67 -18.17
CA GLY A 143 12.87 -9.91 -19.29
C GLY A 143 11.91 -9.66 -20.44
N ALA A 144 10.60 -9.83 -20.28
CA ALA A 144 9.60 -9.76 -21.35
C ALA A 144 9.58 -8.42 -22.12
N ILE A 145 10.01 -7.33 -21.50
CA ILE A 145 10.06 -5.98 -22.09
C ILE A 145 11.49 -5.41 -22.11
N GLY A 146 12.51 -6.26 -21.92
CA GLY A 146 13.88 -5.81 -21.74
C GLY A 146 14.08 -5.03 -20.43
N ARG A 147 15.00 -4.06 -20.43
CA ARG A 147 15.25 -3.23 -19.24
C ARG A 147 14.18 -2.15 -19.10
N VAL A 148 13.60 -2.02 -17.92
CA VAL A 148 12.63 -0.96 -17.64
C VAL A 148 13.30 0.42 -17.76
N VAL A 149 12.63 1.34 -18.44
CA VAL A 149 13.08 2.72 -18.69
C VAL A 149 12.25 3.70 -17.85
N GLN A 150 10.92 3.51 -17.86
CA GLN A 150 10.00 4.45 -17.21
C GLN A 150 8.76 3.73 -16.68
N THR A 151 8.18 4.28 -15.61
CA THR A 151 6.81 3.97 -15.21
C THR A 151 5.91 5.21 -15.28
N ILE A 152 4.65 5.03 -15.69
CA ILE A 152 3.60 6.05 -15.60
C ILE A 152 2.47 5.48 -14.76
N GLY A 153 2.29 6.01 -13.55
CA GLY A 153 1.28 5.57 -12.60
C GLY A 153 0.15 6.58 -12.47
N LEU A 154 -1.09 6.14 -12.67
CA LEU A 154 -2.29 6.96 -12.49
C LEU A 154 -3.14 6.36 -11.37
N GLY A 155 -3.41 7.17 -10.33
CA GLY A 155 -4.21 6.80 -9.17
C GLY A 155 -5.43 7.69 -8.96
N PRO A 156 -6.38 7.77 -9.91
CA PRO A 156 -7.61 8.52 -9.71
C PRO A 156 -8.53 7.76 -8.73
N HIS A 157 -9.12 8.49 -7.78
CA HIS A 157 -10.03 7.94 -6.78
C HIS A 157 -11.34 8.72 -6.76
N ARG A 158 -12.40 8.08 -6.26
CA ARG A 158 -13.68 8.76 -6.00
C ARG A 158 -13.64 9.42 -4.62
N THR A 159 -13.96 10.71 -4.56
CA THR A 159 -13.92 11.46 -3.30
C THR A 159 -14.92 10.93 -2.28
N SER A 160 -16.19 10.65 -2.71
CA SER A 160 -17.28 10.20 -1.83
C SER A 160 -17.48 11.12 -0.61
N LEU A 161 -17.53 12.44 -0.85
CA LEU A 161 -17.51 13.52 0.16
C LEU A 161 -18.42 13.28 1.36
N THR A 162 -19.65 12.82 1.11
CA THR A 162 -20.71 12.66 2.15
C THR A 162 -20.40 11.57 3.17
N THR A 163 -19.42 10.74 2.91
CA THR A 163 -19.05 9.60 3.79
C THR A 163 -17.65 9.77 4.40
N ARG A 164 -16.97 10.87 4.10
CA ARG A 164 -15.61 11.11 4.61
C ARG A 164 -15.66 11.72 6.00
N PRO A 165 -14.87 11.22 6.95
CA PRO A 165 -14.72 11.82 8.28
C PRO A 165 -13.91 13.13 8.20
N ASP A 166 -14.03 13.98 9.22
CA ASP A 166 -13.40 15.31 9.25
C ASP A 166 -11.87 15.27 9.09
N TRP A 167 -11.21 14.26 9.65
CA TRP A 167 -9.75 14.12 9.55
C TRP A 167 -9.26 13.96 8.10
N PHE A 168 -10.11 13.47 7.21
CA PHE A 168 -9.79 13.29 5.79
C PHE A 168 -9.51 14.63 5.07
N PHE A 169 -10.03 15.73 5.58
CA PHE A 169 -9.84 17.08 5.03
C PHE A 169 -8.76 17.88 5.75
N ASP A 170 -8.15 17.32 6.80
CA ASP A 170 -7.06 17.94 7.54
C ASP A 170 -5.71 17.34 7.07
N ARG A 171 -4.94 18.17 6.31
CA ARG A 171 -3.65 17.76 5.75
C ARG A 171 -2.67 17.27 6.82
N THR A 172 -2.74 17.80 8.05
CA THR A 172 -1.86 17.35 9.14
C THR A 172 -2.18 15.93 9.58
N ARG A 173 -3.42 15.48 9.36
CA ARG A 173 -3.90 14.16 9.75
C ARG A 173 -3.77 13.12 8.64
N TYR A 174 -4.11 13.45 7.38
CA TYR A 174 -4.02 12.47 6.27
C TYR A 174 -2.68 12.52 5.51
N GLY A 175 -1.88 13.58 5.68
CA GLY A 175 -0.53 13.70 5.12
C GLY A 175 -0.42 14.29 3.72
N GLY A 176 -1.54 14.67 3.06
CA GLY A 176 -1.58 15.18 1.69
C GLY A 176 -1.78 14.08 0.64
N ILE A 177 -2.29 14.47 -0.55
CA ILE A 177 -2.67 13.52 -1.61
C ILE A 177 -1.49 12.73 -2.17
N LEU A 178 -0.31 13.36 -2.28
CA LEU A 178 0.89 12.67 -2.78
C LEU A 178 1.32 11.57 -1.81
N ASN A 179 1.28 11.83 -0.52
CA ASN A 179 1.59 10.83 0.48
C ASN A 179 0.51 9.75 0.58
N ASP A 180 -0.76 10.15 0.60
CA ASP A 180 -1.89 9.21 0.73
C ASP A 180 -2.01 8.27 -0.48
N ILE A 181 -2.05 8.81 -1.71
CA ILE A 181 -2.30 7.99 -2.89
C ILE A 181 -1.02 7.68 -3.68
N ALA A 182 -0.16 8.69 -3.94
CA ALA A 182 0.98 8.50 -4.82
C ALA A 182 2.06 7.58 -4.22
N SER A 183 2.02 7.29 -2.92
CA SER A 183 2.86 6.26 -2.29
C SER A 183 2.69 4.87 -2.93
N HIS A 184 1.50 4.52 -3.41
CA HIS A 184 1.29 3.29 -4.19
C HIS A 184 2.10 3.27 -5.49
N GLN A 185 2.09 4.40 -6.22
CA GLN A 185 2.79 4.50 -7.50
C GLN A 185 4.30 4.64 -7.28
N ALA A 186 4.73 5.28 -6.18
CA ALA A 186 6.15 5.34 -5.79
C ALA A 186 6.69 3.94 -5.45
N ASP A 187 5.94 3.14 -4.68
CA ASP A 187 6.25 1.75 -4.41
C ASP A 187 6.38 0.93 -5.71
N GLN A 188 5.44 1.09 -6.65
CA GLN A 188 5.49 0.39 -7.93
C GLN A 188 6.65 0.87 -8.81
N PHE A 189 6.96 2.18 -8.82
CA PHE A 189 8.14 2.70 -9.51
C PHE A 189 9.41 2.01 -9.03
N LEU A 190 9.66 2.01 -7.72
CA LEU A 190 10.82 1.35 -7.12
C LEU A 190 10.86 -0.16 -7.41
N PHE A 191 9.73 -0.82 -7.32
CA PHE A 191 9.62 -2.26 -7.57
C PHE A 191 9.97 -2.63 -9.02
N PHE A 192 9.35 -1.97 -10.01
CA PHE A 192 9.56 -2.31 -11.41
C PHE A 192 10.92 -1.88 -11.95
N THR A 193 11.50 -0.80 -11.42
CA THR A 193 12.82 -0.32 -11.82
C THR A 193 13.96 -0.93 -11.00
N SER A 194 13.66 -1.64 -9.92
CA SER A 194 14.64 -2.09 -8.93
C SER A 194 15.49 -0.95 -8.37
N ALA A 195 14.96 0.29 -8.39
CA ALA A 195 15.67 1.46 -7.91
C ALA A 195 15.86 1.39 -6.38
N THR A 196 17.10 1.60 -5.94
CA THR A 196 17.50 1.65 -4.54
C THR A 196 17.71 3.08 -4.04
N ARG A 197 17.68 4.04 -4.96
CA ARG A 197 17.71 5.49 -4.70
C ARG A 197 16.69 6.17 -5.62
N ALA A 198 15.99 7.16 -5.07
CA ALA A 198 15.04 7.96 -5.83
C ALA A 198 15.03 9.40 -5.33
N GLN A 199 14.63 10.31 -6.21
CA GLN A 199 14.42 11.73 -5.90
C GLN A 199 13.20 12.26 -6.64
N VAL A 200 12.49 13.18 -6.03
CA VAL A 200 11.45 13.97 -6.68
C VAL A 200 12.11 15.07 -7.48
N VAL A 201 11.90 15.09 -8.79
CA VAL A 201 12.41 16.13 -9.70
C VAL A 201 11.50 17.35 -9.72
N SER A 202 10.19 17.10 -9.73
CA SER A 202 9.15 18.12 -9.61
C SER A 202 7.90 17.50 -9.01
N ALA A 203 7.13 18.29 -8.26
CA ALA A 203 5.85 17.90 -7.72
C ALA A 203 4.93 19.11 -7.61
N GLN A 204 3.64 18.88 -7.77
CA GLN A 204 2.62 19.89 -7.49
C GLN A 204 1.40 19.24 -6.83
N VAL A 205 0.69 20.04 -6.04
CA VAL A 205 -0.61 19.71 -5.47
C VAL A 205 -1.57 20.88 -5.66
N ALA A 206 -2.84 20.59 -5.73
CA ALA A 206 -3.87 21.62 -5.88
C ALA A 206 -5.19 21.19 -5.23
N ASN A 207 -6.05 22.17 -5.02
CA ASN A 207 -7.45 21.99 -4.68
C ASN A 207 -8.29 22.79 -5.72
N TYR A 208 -8.80 22.09 -6.72
CA TYR A 208 -9.54 22.73 -7.82
C TYR A 208 -11.06 22.71 -7.60
N LYS A 209 -11.58 21.75 -6.82
CA LYS A 209 -13.01 21.48 -6.76
C LYS A 209 -13.63 21.64 -5.37
N HIS A 210 -12.83 21.66 -4.31
CA HIS A 210 -13.31 21.59 -2.93
C HIS A 210 -12.89 22.82 -2.09
N PRO A 211 -13.27 24.06 -2.50
CA PRO A 211 -12.85 25.28 -1.81
C PRO A 211 -13.37 25.38 -0.36
N GLN A 212 -14.44 24.63 -0.02
CA GLN A 212 -14.95 24.52 1.35
C GLN A 212 -14.00 23.76 2.29
N HIS A 213 -13.02 23.04 1.76
CA HIS A 213 -11.98 22.34 2.51
C HIS A 213 -10.60 22.84 2.05
N PRO A 214 -10.16 24.03 2.46
CA PRO A 214 -8.98 24.70 1.91
C PRO A 214 -7.65 23.96 2.16
N ALA A 215 -7.59 23.09 3.18
CA ALA A 215 -6.43 22.26 3.47
C ALA A 215 -6.47 20.90 2.73
N PHE A 216 -7.51 20.61 1.98
CA PHE A 216 -7.65 19.38 1.20
C PHE A 216 -6.97 19.54 -0.16
N GLU A 217 -6.18 18.53 -0.53
CA GLU A 217 -5.55 18.43 -1.84
C GLU A 217 -6.36 17.43 -2.66
N ASP A 218 -7.00 17.88 -3.75
CA ASP A 218 -7.82 17.01 -4.61
C ASP A 218 -7.12 16.58 -5.91
N PHE A 219 -5.92 17.12 -6.14
CA PHE A 219 -5.05 16.80 -7.27
C PHE A 219 -3.59 16.82 -6.83
N GLY A 220 -2.79 15.94 -7.41
CA GLY A 220 -1.34 15.97 -7.28
C GLY A 220 -0.66 15.20 -8.41
N ASP A 221 0.50 15.68 -8.84
CA ASP A 221 1.38 14.93 -9.71
C ASP A 221 2.85 15.13 -9.34
N LEU A 222 3.68 14.21 -9.78
CA LEU A 222 5.13 14.31 -9.57
C LEU A 222 5.92 13.55 -10.64
N VAL A 223 7.17 14.00 -10.85
CA VAL A 223 8.18 13.34 -11.65
C VAL A 223 9.27 12.82 -10.75
N LEU A 224 9.60 11.54 -10.91
CA LEU A 224 10.67 10.85 -10.17
C LEU A 224 11.87 10.54 -11.09
N ARG A 225 13.05 10.56 -10.51
CA ARG A 225 14.22 9.84 -10.99
C ARG A 225 14.69 8.87 -9.93
N GLY A 226 15.06 7.67 -10.38
CA GLY A 226 15.62 6.66 -9.50
C GLY A 226 16.81 5.98 -10.17
N SER A 227 17.66 5.37 -9.36
CA SER A 227 18.77 4.56 -9.87
C SER A 227 18.84 3.22 -9.16
N ALA A 228 19.04 2.16 -9.93
CA ALA A 228 19.31 0.83 -9.45
C ALA A 228 20.77 0.69 -8.95
N ALA A 229 21.10 -0.44 -8.33
CA ALA A 229 22.44 -0.67 -7.79
C ALA A 229 23.55 -0.70 -8.85
N ASP A 230 23.21 -1.02 -10.11
CA ASP A 230 24.10 -1.00 -11.26
C ASP A 230 24.35 0.42 -11.83
N GLY A 231 23.73 1.45 -11.24
CA GLY A 231 23.87 2.85 -11.66
C GLY A 231 22.94 3.26 -12.81
N ILE A 232 22.08 2.35 -13.29
CA ILE A 232 21.12 2.66 -14.34
C ILE A 232 20.04 3.60 -13.80
N GLU A 233 19.78 4.68 -14.55
CA GLU A 233 18.75 5.66 -14.21
C GLU A 233 17.41 5.30 -14.86
N HIS A 234 16.35 5.58 -14.11
CA HIS A 234 14.96 5.37 -14.51
C HIS A 234 14.15 6.64 -14.26
N SER A 235 13.06 6.81 -14.99
CA SER A 235 12.12 7.92 -14.74
C SER A 235 10.75 7.39 -14.34
N GLY A 236 10.02 8.19 -13.54
CA GLY A 236 8.64 7.93 -13.17
C GLY A 236 7.80 9.18 -13.32
N TYR A 237 6.56 9.02 -13.78
CA TYR A 237 5.53 10.05 -13.70
C TYR A 237 4.33 9.49 -12.94
N ILE A 238 3.84 10.25 -11.99
CA ILE A 238 2.71 9.89 -11.15
C ILE A 238 1.68 11.01 -11.16
N ARG A 239 0.41 10.68 -11.39
CA ARG A 239 -0.73 11.58 -11.19
C ARG A 239 -1.76 10.91 -10.29
N VAL A 240 -2.22 11.62 -9.29
CA VAL A 240 -3.27 11.19 -8.38
C VAL A 240 -4.33 12.28 -8.24
N ASP A 241 -5.58 11.88 -8.10
CA ASP A 241 -6.68 12.83 -8.01
C ASP A 241 -7.92 12.21 -7.33
N TRP A 242 -8.83 13.08 -6.90
CA TRP A 242 -10.13 12.72 -6.32
C TRP A 242 -11.28 13.00 -7.30
N TYR A 243 -11.07 12.78 -8.62
CA TYR A 243 -12.02 13.16 -9.66
C TYR A 243 -12.68 11.99 -10.38
N THR A 244 -12.56 10.75 -9.88
CA THR A 244 -13.31 9.63 -10.46
C THR A 244 -14.82 9.94 -10.41
N PRO A 245 -15.50 10.03 -11.58
CA PRO A 245 -16.91 10.39 -11.63
C PRO A 245 -17.81 9.26 -11.13
N ASP A 246 -19.00 9.62 -10.62
CA ASP A 246 -19.96 8.64 -10.09
C ASP A 246 -20.48 7.66 -11.15
N GLY A 247 -20.47 8.06 -12.43
CA GLY A 247 -20.86 7.21 -13.56
C GLY A 247 -19.85 6.09 -13.89
N LEU A 248 -18.63 6.11 -13.32
CA LEU A 248 -17.71 5.00 -13.48
C LEU A 248 -18.12 3.83 -12.58
N GLY A 249 -18.19 2.61 -13.12
CA GLY A 249 -18.56 1.39 -12.39
C GLY A 249 -17.53 0.89 -11.36
N SER A 250 -16.55 1.74 -11.00
CA SER A 250 -15.49 1.47 -10.02
C SER A 250 -15.22 2.69 -9.16
N TRP A 251 -14.58 2.49 -8.00
CA TRP A 251 -14.13 3.57 -7.12
C TRP A 251 -12.96 4.40 -7.71
N GLY A 252 -12.26 3.85 -8.69
CA GLY A 252 -11.12 4.47 -9.36
C GLY A 252 -10.80 3.77 -10.68
N ASP A 253 -9.96 4.40 -11.51
CA ASP A 253 -9.42 3.86 -12.76
C ASP A 253 -7.89 3.84 -12.66
N GLY A 254 -7.38 3.06 -11.71
CA GLY A 254 -5.95 2.91 -11.49
C GLY A 254 -5.25 2.28 -12.70
N ARG A 255 -4.23 2.97 -13.25
CA ARG A 255 -3.47 2.54 -14.41
C ARG A 255 -1.98 2.59 -14.15
N LEU A 256 -1.26 1.68 -14.79
CA LEU A 256 0.18 1.68 -14.78
C LEU A 256 0.70 1.29 -16.17
N THR A 257 1.59 2.11 -16.72
CA THR A 257 2.38 1.77 -17.90
C THR A 257 3.82 1.55 -17.47
N ILE A 258 4.42 0.44 -17.91
CA ILE A 258 5.82 0.07 -17.64
C ILE A 258 6.49 -0.01 -19.00
N LEU A 259 7.32 0.99 -19.33
CA LEU A 259 8.08 1.06 -20.58
C LEU A 259 9.43 0.38 -20.39
N GLY A 260 9.72 -0.57 -21.24
CA GLY A 260 11.04 -1.21 -21.35
C GLY A 260 11.74 -0.90 -22.67
N THR A 261 12.95 -1.41 -22.84
CA THR A 261 13.74 -1.24 -24.08
C THR A 261 13.21 -2.05 -25.26
N ASP A 262 12.48 -3.13 -25.00
CA ASP A 262 12.04 -4.09 -26.01
C ASP A 262 10.51 -4.23 -26.10
N GLY A 263 9.78 -3.46 -25.29
CA GLY A 263 8.32 -3.48 -25.24
C GLY A 263 7.77 -2.68 -24.07
N TYR A 264 6.48 -2.80 -23.83
CA TYR A 264 5.84 -2.20 -22.66
C TYR A 264 4.68 -3.04 -22.15
N ILE A 265 4.33 -2.81 -20.90
CA ILE A 265 3.15 -3.38 -20.24
C ILE A 265 2.20 -2.25 -19.86
N GLU A 266 0.90 -2.39 -20.16
CA GLU A 266 -0.16 -1.55 -19.62
C GLU A 266 -1.05 -2.38 -18.66
N ILE A 267 -1.30 -1.83 -17.47
CA ILE A 267 -2.20 -2.41 -16.47
C ILE A 267 -3.39 -1.49 -16.27
N ARG A 268 -4.60 -2.06 -16.27
CA ARG A 268 -5.84 -1.43 -15.80
C ARG A 268 -6.33 -2.21 -14.59
N LYS A 269 -6.16 -1.63 -13.40
CA LYS A 269 -6.31 -2.38 -12.14
C LYS A 269 -7.76 -2.70 -11.80
N ASN A 270 -8.64 -1.71 -11.97
CA ASN A 270 -9.98 -1.75 -11.41
C ASN A 270 -11.08 -1.93 -12.47
N ILE A 271 -10.88 -1.40 -13.66
CA ILE A 271 -11.86 -1.39 -14.73
C ILE A 271 -11.17 -1.25 -16.09
N ASP A 272 -11.78 -1.84 -17.13
CA ASP A 272 -11.46 -1.53 -18.52
C ASP A 272 -12.60 -0.71 -19.14
N ILE A 273 -12.37 0.58 -19.37
CA ILE A 273 -13.36 1.47 -20.02
C ILE A 273 -13.64 1.10 -21.48
N ALA A 274 -12.84 0.22 -22.10
CA ALA A 274 -13.08 -0.33 -23.42
C ALA A 274 -14.04 -1.55 -23.41
N GLY A 275 -14.55 -1.92 -22.21
CA GLY A 275 -15.68 -2.85 -22.08
C GLY A 275 -15.33 -4.29 -21.69
N ARG A 276 -14.08 -4.61 -21.38
CA ARG A 276 -13.77 -5.92 -20.77
C ARG A 276 -14.31 -5.95 -19.35
N PRO A 277 -14.97 -7.04 -18.93
CA PRO A 277 -15.53 -7.14 -17.59
C PRO A 277 -14.45 -7.32 -16.52
N GLY A 278 -14.72 -6.84 -15.29
CA GLY A 278 -13.86 -7.01 -14.13
C GLY A 278 -12.68 -6.03 -14.09
N GLY A 279 -11.66 -6.40 -13.33
CA GLY A 279 -10.40 -5.68 -13.17
C GLY A 279 -9.21 -6.58 -13.49
N ASN A 280 -8.01 -6.16 -13.05
CA ASN A 280 -6.75 -6.90 -13.27
C ASN A 280 -6.40 -7.15 -14.74
N HIS A 281 -6.67 -6.16 -15.60
CA HIS A 281 -6.33 -6.26 -17.02
C HIS A 281 -4.85 -5.97 -17.24
N LEU A 282 -4.17 -6.85 -18.00
CA LEU A 282 -2.78 -6.72 -18.38
C LEU A 282 -2.63 -6.86 -19.89
N PHE A 283 -1.97 -5.89 -20.50
CA PHE A 283 -1.61 -5.90 -21.91
C PHE A 283 -0.09 -5.83 -22.02
N LEU A 284 0.49 -6.79 -22.74
CA LEU A 284 1.92 -6.81 -23.11
C LEU A 284 2.03 -6.48 -24.59
N VAL A 285 2.93 -5.55 -24.90
CA VAL A 285 3.31 -5.23 -26.29
C VAL A 285 4.81 -5.39 -26.41
N ASP A 286 5.24 -6.28 -27.29
CA ASP A 286 6.63 -6.59 -27.57
C ASP A 286 6.89 -6.68 -29.09
N GLN A 287 8.04 -7.21 -29.49
CA GLN A 287 8.42 -7.37 -30.90
C GLN A 287 7.53 -8.42 -31.64
N GLN A 288 6.76 -9.22 -30.93
CA GLN A 288 5.88 -10.26 -31.50
C GLN A 288 4.43 -9.75 -31.68
N GLY A 289 4.07 -8.65 -31.00
CA GLY A 289 2.75 -8.03 -31.13
C GLY A 289 2.12 -7.64 -29.81
N THR A 290 0.78 -7.58 -29.81
CA THR A 290 0.00 -7.21 -28.61
C THR A 290 -0.67 -8.47 -28.05
N GLN A 291 -0.52 -8.66 -26.74
CA GLN A 291 -1.11 -9.77 -26.00
C GLN A 291 -1.95 -9.23 -24.84
N TYR A 292 -3.15 -9.78 -24.66
CA TYR A 292 -3.92 -9.66 -23.42
C TYR A 292 -3.63 -10.88 -22.55
N ILE A 293 -3.19 -10.66 -21.32
CA ILE A 293 -2.80 -11.74 -20.41
C ILE A 293 -3.86 -11.85 -19.31
N ASP A 294 -4.45 -13.04 -19.20
CA ASP A 294 -5.38 -13.38 -18.13
C ASP A 294 -4.63 -13.49 -16.79
N CYS A 295 -5.06 -12.71 -15.81
CA CYS A 295 -4.47 -12.67 -14.48
C CYS A 295 -5.34 -13.37 -13.42
N SER A 296 -6.43 -14.06 -13.80
CA SER A 296 -7.39 -14.66 -12.87
C SER A 296 -6.80 -15.78 -11.98
N GLY A 297 -5.77 -16.47 -12.49
CA GLY A 297 -5.09 -17.57 -11.78
C GLY A 297 -3.84 -17.16 -10.97
N ILE A 298 -3.55 -15.87 -10.86
CA ILE A 298 -2.33 -15.42 -10.20
C ILE A 298 -2.47 -15.51 -8.67
N THR A 299 -1.48 -16.16 -8.05
CA THR A 299 -1.41 -16.27 -6.58
C THR A 299 -0.80 -15.00 -5.98
N LEU A 300 -1.50 -14.42 -5.02
CA LEU A 300 -1.02 -13.26 -4.26
C LEU A 300 -0.11 -13.74 -3.11
N THR A 301 1.17 -13.40 -3.18
CA THR A 301 2.20 -13.99 -2.31
C THR A 301 2.62 -13.12 -1.13
N TYR A 302 2.17 -11.86 -1.07
CA TYR A 302 2.62 -10.94 -0.03
C TYR A 302 2.31 -11.42 1.40
N GLY A 303 1.07 -11.83 1.68
CA GLY A 303 0.68 -12.32 3.00
C GLY A 303 1.53 -13.51 3.49
N PRO A 304 1.61 -14.61 2.72
CA PRO A 304 2.47 -15.74 3.06
C PRO A 304 3.93 -15.34 3.29
N ARG A 305 4.52 -14.52 2.40
CA ARG A 305 5.90 -14.05 2.54
C ARG A 305 6.11 -13.20 3.79
N LEU A 306 5.16 -12.32 4.12
CA LEU A 306 5.26 -11.52 5.35
C LEU A 306 5.26 -12.41 6.62
N LEU A 307 4.42 -13.44 6.65
CA LEU A 307 4.41 -14.40 7.77
C LEU A 307 5.70 -15.20 7.85
N ASP A 308 6.25 -15.59 6.71
CA ASP A 308 7.57 -16.26 6.64
C ASP A 308 8.69 -15.31 7.11
N ASP A 309 8.67 -14.05 6.69
CA ASP A 309 9.65 -13.04 7.13
C ASP A 309 9.59 -12.80 8.64
N ILE A 310 8.39 -12.73 9.22
CA ILE A 310 8.21 -12.61 10.68
C ILE A 310 8.80 -13.83 11.39
N SER A 311 8.58 -15.03 10.86
CA SER A 311 9.05 -16.27 11.47
C SER A 311 10.56 -16.46 11.36
N ASN A 312 11.13 -16.10 10.20
CA ASN A 312 12.53 -16.36 9.84
C ASN A 312 13.45 -15.13 9.93
N ARG A 313 12.90 -13.96 10.28
CA ARG A 313 13.63 -12.68 10.30
C ARG A 313 14.29 -12.36 8.96
N THR A 314 13.53 -12.51 7.88
CA THR A 314 13.90 -12.13 6.51
C THR A 314 13.07 -10.94 6.01
N GLU A 315 13.33 -10.46 4.79
CA GLU A 315 12.65 -9.30 4.20
C GLU A 315 12.21 -9.60 2.76
N THR A 316 11.69 -10.80 2.51
CA THR A 316 11.36 -11.27 1.15
C THR A 316 10.04 -10.71 0.63
N ALA A 317 9.11 -10.36 1.51
CA ALA A 317 7.84 -9.72 1.15
C ALA A 317 8.05 -8.28 0.67
N MET A 318 8.84 -7.52 1.44
CA MET A 318 9.24 -6.15 1.12
C MET A 318 10.45 -5.76 1.97
N PRO A 319 11.62 -5.46 1.37
CA PRO A 319 12.77 -4.97 2.13
C PRO A 319 12.45 -3.68 2.90
N GLN A 320 12.98 -3.54 4.13
CA GLN A 320 12.75 -2.33 4.95
C GLN A 320 13.26 -1.08 4.23
N ALA A 321 14.39 -1.18 3.52
CA ALA A 321 14.91 -0.07 2.72
C ALA A 321 13.93 0.38 1.64
N HIS A 322 13.26 -0.56 0.93
CA HIS A 322 12.22 -0.24 -0.05
C HIS A 322 10.98 0.39 0.61
N CYS A 323 10.51 -0.20 1.72
CA CYS A 323 9.36 0.30 2.47
C CYS A 323 9.53 1.79 2.85
N PHE A 324 10.69 2.13 3.39
CA PHE A 324 11.01 3.50 3.81
C PHE A 324 11.27 4.46 2.64
N LEU A 325 11.83 3.97 1.53
CA LEU A 325 12.10 4.80 0.36
C LEU A 325 10.82 5.14 -0.41
N ALA A 326 9.83 4.24 -0.41
CA ALA A 326 8.54 4.43 -1.09
C ALA A 326 7.60 5.42 -0.37
N SER A 327 7.91 5.75 0.88
CA SER A 327 7.11 6.57 1.77
C SER A 327 7.67 7.98 1.92
#